data_f9d28a297352444265c06aaa757d5e74
#
_entry.id   f9d28a297352444265c06aaa757d5e74
#
_cell.length_a   1.000
_cell.length_b   1.000
_cell.length_c   1.000
_cell.angle_alpha   90.00
_cell.angle_beta   90.00
_cell.angle_gamma   90.00
#
_symmetry.space_group_name_H-M   'P 1'
#
loop_
_entity.id
_entity.type
_entity.pdbx_description
1 polymer ?
#
loop_
_entity_poly.entity_id
_entity_poly.type
_entity_poly.pdbx_seq_one_letter_code
_entity_poly.pdbx_strand_id
1 'polypeptide(L)'
;MSGNIFEDKIKAFKSTDEFIISENLYDERENLKFESLFALSNSYLGIRGSHEEGTKISLPYFYINGVFDKSETFMRELAALPNPLGIKFYIEKELIGIENCELIEYLRELDIKNGIL
;
A
#
# COMPACT_ATOMS: atom_id res chain seq x y z
N MET A 1 -11.37 -5.67 29.85
CA MET A 1 -11.88 -5.80 28.46
C MET A 1 -10.70 -6.06 27.53
N SER A 2 -10.31 -7.29 27.41
CA SER A 2 -9.33 -7.73 26.41
C SER A 2 -10.11 -8.17 25.17
N GLY A 3 -10.44 -7.19 24.29
CA GLY A 3 -10.82 -7.50 22.94
C GLY A 3 -9.68 -8.31 22.33
N ASN A 4 -10.01 -9.46 21.79
CA ASN A 4 -9.04 -10.43 21.32
C ASN A 4 -8.36 -9.83 20.11
N ILE A 5 -7.16 -9.27 20.29
CA ILE A 5 -6.33 -8.65 19.23
C ILE A 5 -6.21 -9.56 17.99
N PHE A 6 -6.36 -10.87 18.18
CA PHE A 6 -6.39 -11.87 17.10
C PHE A 6 -7.68 -11.84 16.30
N GLU A 7 -8.85 -11.63 16.93
CA GLU A 7 -10.12 -11.57 16.22
C GLU A 7 -10.28 -10.29 15.39
N ASP A 8 -9.76 -9.17 15.88
CA ASP A 8 -9.75 -7.92 15.12
C ASP A 8 -8.78 -7.97 13.93
N LYS A 9 -7.64 -8.66 14.09
CA LYS A 9 -6.71 -8.90 12.98
C LYS A 9 -7.26 -9.83 11.90
N ILE A 10 -8.12 -10.80 12.28
CA ILE A 10 -8.79 -11.70 11.32
C ILE A 10 -9.92 -10.96 10.58
N LYS A 11 -10.59 -10.01 11.21
CA LYS A 11 -11.62 -9.19 10.56
C LYS A 11 -11.07 -8.30 9.44
N ALA A 12 -9.82 -7.86 9.56
CA ALA A 12 -9.14 -7.10 8.52
C ALA A 12 -8.89 -7.90 7.22
N PHE A 13 -9.02 -9.24 7.26
CA PHE A 13 -8.76 -10.16 6.16
C PHE A 13 -10.03 -10.88 5.64
N LYS A 14 -11.21 -10.33 5.86
CA LYS A 14 -12.44 -10.98 5.42
C LYS A 14 -12.65 -10.77 3.92
N SER A 15 -12.07 -11.64 3.11
CA SER A 15 -12.43 -11.80 1.71
C SER A 15 -13.84 -12.37 1.59
N THR A 16 -14.71 -11.69 0.86
CA THR A 16 -16.04 -12.19 0.47
C THR A 16 -15.99 -12.96 -0.84
N ASP A 17 -14.90 -12.84 -1.59
CA ASP A 17 -14.63 -13.55 -2.83
C ASP A 17 -13.24 -14.21 -2.73
N GLU A 18 -13.07 -15.36 -3.35
CA GLU A 18 -11.82 -16.14 -3.39
C GLU A 18 -10.63 -15.35 -3.98
N PHE A 19 -10.90 -14.37 -4.83
CA PHE A 19 -9.90 -13.55 -5.53
C PHE A 19 -9.76 -12.12 -5.01
N ILE A 20 -10.49 -11.74 -3.97
CA ILE A 20 -10.44 -10.40 -3.39
C ILE A 20 -9.72 -10.45 -2.04
N ILE A 21 -8.67 -9.65 -1.89
CA ILE A 21 -8.04 -9.37 -0.59
C ILE A 21 -8.49 -7.98 -0.16
N SER A 22 -9.09 -7.88 1.04
CA SER A 22 -9.64 -6.62 1.56
C SER A 22 -8.92 -6.19 2.83
N GLU A 23 -8.70 -4.89 2.96
CA GLU A 23 -8.35 -4.19 4.19
C GLU A 23 -9.47 -3.20 4.51
N ASN A 24 -10.17 -3.41 5.60
CA ASN A 24 -11.34 -2.63 6.01
C ASN A 24 -11.12 -1.80 7.28
N LEU A 25 -9.89 -1.73 7.74
CA LEU A 25 -9.47 -0.93 8.88
C LEU A 25 -8.05 -0.41 8.63
N TYR A 26 -7.90 0.90 8.60
CA TYR A 26 -6.58 1.52 8.53
C TYR A 26 -5.87 1.46 9.90
N ASP A 27 -4.69 0.85 9.94
CA ASP A 27 -3.76 0.92 11.06
C ASP A 27 -2.38 1.31 10.51
N GLU A 28 -1.89 2.49 10.89
CA GLU A 28 -0.60 3.03 10.46
C GLU A 28 0.55 2.03 10.69
N ARG A 29 0.49 1.24 11.77
CA ARG A 29 1.52 0.24 12.13
C ARG A 29 1.56 -0.95 11.18
N GLU A 30 0.44 -1.27 10.54
CA GLU A 30 0.31 -2.37 9.59
C GLU A 30 0.46 -1.90 8.12
N ASN A 31 0.57 -0.59 7.89
CA ASN A 31 0.54 -0.02 6.54
C ASN A 31 1.63 -0.62 5.62
N LEU A 32 2.86 -0.78 6.09
CA LEU A 32 3.94 -1.36 5.29
C LEU A 32 3.67 -2.80 4.85
N LYS A 33 2.99 -3.57 5.70
CA LYS A 33 2.56 -4.93 5.38
C LYS A 33 1.52 -4.93 4.26
N PHE A 34 0.49 -4.08 4.40
CA PHE A 34 -0.55 -3.97 3.38
C PHE A 34 -0.03 -3.39 2.06
N GLU A 35 0.90 -2.43 2.09
CA GLU A 35 1.59 -1.97 0.88
C GLU A 35 2.29 -3.11 0.12
N SER A 36 2.84 -4.08 0.85
CA SER A 36 3.48 -5.25 0.24
C SER A 36 2.45 -6.26 -0.27
N LEU A 37 1.38 -6.52 0.48
CA LEU A 37 0.31 -7.45 0.08
C LEU A 37 -0.46 -6.96 -1.14
N PHE A 38 -0.66 -5.65 -1.25
CA PHE A 38 -1.36 -5.01 -2.35
C PHE A 38 -0.45 -4.59 -3.51
N ALA A 39 0.79 -5.10 -3.54
CA ALA A 39 1.68 -4.82 -4.66
C ALA A 39 1.18 -5.44 -5.97
N LEU A 40 1.28 -4.68 -7.04
CA LEU A 40 0.92 -5.10 -8.40
C LEU A 40 2.15 -5.12 -9.30
N SER A 41 2.19 -6.12 -10.20
CA SER A 41 3.25 -6.20 -11.20
C SER A 41 2.79 -6.91 -12.46
N ASN A 42 3.45 -6.62 -13.59
CA ASN A 42 3.18 -7.22 -14.89
C ASN A 42 4.44 -7.81 -15.55
N SER A 43 5.42 -8.24 -14.77
CA SER A 43 6.74 -8.73 -15.21
C SER A 43 7.68 -7.66 -15.78
N TYR A 44 7.19 -6.48 -16.17
CA TYR A 44 7.98 -5.35 -16.65
C TYR A 44 8.17 -4.29 -15.58
N LEU A 45 7.10 -3.95 -14.90
CA LEU A 45 7.12 -3.01 -13.79
C LEU A 45 6.36 -3.57 -12.58
N GLY A 46 6.71 -3.08 -11.42
CA GLY A 46 6.06 -3.41 -10.16
C GLY A 46 5.89 -2.16 -9.31
N ILE A 47 4.77 -2.08 -8.61
CA ILE A 47 4.46 -0.98 -7.73
C ILE A 47 3.91 -1.52 -6.41
N ARG A 48 4.30 -0.90 -5.30
CA ARG A 48 3.72 -1.19 -4.00
C ARG A 48 2.34 -0.56 -3.88
N GLY A 49 1.44 -1.22 -3.18
CA GLY A 49 0.09 -0.71 -2.92
C GLY A 49 0.08 0.38 -1.84
N SER A 50 0.84 1.45 -2.05
CA SER A 50 0.84 2.61 -1.16
C SER A 50 -0.34 3.53 -1.43
N HIS A 51 -0.74 4.32 -0.43
CA HIS A 51 -1.73 5.37 -0.62
C HIS A 51 -1.19 6.46 -1.53
N GLU A 52 -2.01 6.94 -2.45
CA GLU A 52 -1.62 7.93 -3.45
C GLU A 52 -1.23 9.27 -2.82
N GLU A 53 -1.94 9.69 -1.77
CA GLU A 53 -1.64 10.92 -1.02
C GLU A 53 -0.37 10.81 -0.18
N GLY A 54 0.10 9.57 0.06
CA GLY A 54 1.24 9.28 0.93
C GLY A 54 0.88 9.31 2.41
N THR A 55 1.60 8.52 3.19
CA THR A 55 1.50 8.46 4.65
C THR A 55 2.89 8.56 5.27
N LYS A 56 2.99 8.87 6.56
CA LYS A 56 4.28 9.01 7.28
C LYS A 56 5.08 7.71 7.28
N ILE A 57 4.37 6.58 7.46
CA ILE A 57 4.96 5.25 7.43
C ILE A 57 4.59 4.60 6.10
N SER A 58 5.35 4.89 5.06
CA SER A 58 5.14 4.37 3.71
C SER A 58 6.47 4.17 2.98
N LEU A 59 6.52 3.17 2.11
CA LEU A 59 7.60 2.94 1.16
C LEU A 59 7.02 2.87 -0.25
N PRO A 60 6.62 4.00 -0.83
CA PRO A 60 5.90 4.07 -2.10
C PRO A 60 6.84 3.87 -3.29
N TYR A 61 7.50 2.71 -3.34
CA TYR A 61 8.48 2.39 -4.37
C TYR A 61 7.84 1.81 -5.62
N PHE A 62 8.46 2.16 -6.72
CA PHE A 62 8.18 1.67 -8.06
C PHE A 62 9.45 1.02 -8.63
N TYR A 63 9.29 -0.10 -9.32
CA TYR A 63 10.40 -0.88 -9.86
C TYR A 63 10.19 -1.16 -11.35
N ILE A 64 11.26 -1.09 -12.11
CA ILE A 64 11.27 -1.46 -13.53
C ILE A 64 12.26 -2.60 -13.73
N ASN A 65 11.84 -3.66 -14.41
CA ASN A 65 12.70 -4.79 -14.73
C ASN A 65 13.91 -4.33 -15.58
N GLY A 66 15.10 -4.76 -15.16
CA GLY A 66 16.33 -4.40 -15.84
C GLY A 66 16.96 -3.07 -15.37
N VAL A 67 16.29 -2.31 -14.51
CA VAL A 67 16.86 -1.11 -13.89
C VAL A 67 17.43 -1.48 -12.53
N PHE A 68 18.75 -1.49 -12.44
CA PHE A 68 19.47 -1.90 -11.23
C PHE A 68 20.31 -0.75 -10.68
N ASP A 69 20.42 -0.71 -9.37
CA ASP A 69 21.37 0.11 -8.66
C ASP A 69 22.54 -0.76 -8.15
N LYS A 70 23.63 -0.10 -7.83
CA LYS A 70 24.80 -0.74 -7.27
C LYS A 70 24.81 -0.53 -5.76
N SER A 71 24.53 -1.58 -5.01
CA SER A 71 24.59 -1.50 -3.55
C SER A 71 26.05 -1.38 -3.06
N GLU A 72 26.24 -0.92 -1.83
CA GLU A 72 27.55 -0.86 -1.16
C GLU A 72 28.21 -2.26 -1.05
N THR A 73 27.43 -3.32 -1.11
CA THR A 73 27.87 -4.72 -1.06
C THR A 73 28.28 -5.29 -2.42
N PHE A 74 28.38 -4.47 -3.46
CA PHE A 74 28.64 -4.87 -4.86
C PHE A 74 27.59 -5.79 -5.49
N MET A 75 26.49 -6.05 -4.84
CA MET A 75 25.35 -6.75 -5.43
C MET A 75 24.52 -5.77 -6.29
N ARG A 76 23.96 -6.30 -7.38
CA ARG A 76 22.97 -5.55 -8.16
C ARG A 76 21.60 -5.76 -7.55
N GLU A 77 20.95 -4.68 -7.20
CA GLU A 77 19.58 -4.66 -6.67
C GLU A 77 18.67 -3.90 -7.62
N LEU A 78 17.38 -4.26 -7.67
CA LEU A 78 16.41 -3.46 -8.42
C LEU A 78 16.35 -2.07 -7.83
N ALA A 79 16.51 -1.05 -8.69
CA ALA A 79 16.46 0.33 -8.24
C ALA A 79 15.06 0.69 -7.75
N ALA A 80 14.97 1.20 -6.53
CA ALA A 80 13.75 1.76 -5.99
C ALA A 80 13.53 3.16 -6.56
N LEU A 81 12.55 3.29 -7.43
CA LEU A 81 12.22 4.55 -8.10
C LEU A 81 11.08 5.27 -7.36
N PRO A 82 10.97 6.59 -7.48
CA PRO A 82 9.85 7.34 -6.93
C PRO A 82 8.51 6.86 -7.50
N ASN A 83 7.49 6.80 -6.63
CA ASN A 83 6.14 6.40 -7.06
C ASN A 83 5.56 7.43 -8.04
N PRO A 84 5.22 7.03 -9.28
CA PRO A 84 4.65 7.93 -10.28
C PRO A 84 3.16 8.22 -10.06
N LEU A 85 2.48 7.48 -9.16
CA LEU A 85 1.05 7.59 -8.89
C LEU A 85 0.73 8.51 -7.71
N GLY A 86 1.75 9.14 -7.10
CA GLY A 86 1.54 10.05 -5.97
C GLY A 86 0.67 11.25 -6.34
N ILE A 87 -0.44 11.46 -5.63
CA ILE A 87 -1.38 12.56 -5.81
C ILE A 87 -1.60 13.23 -4.46
N LYS A 88 -1.52 14.55 -4.41
CA LYS A 88 -1.83 15.33 -3.21
C LYS A 88 -2.96 16.30 -3.49
N PHE A 89 -3.97 16.27 -2.64
CA PHE A 89 -5.10 17.19 -2.71
C PHE A 89 -4.99 18.25 -1.63
N TYR A 90 -5.25 19.50 -2.02
CA TYR A 90 -5.28 20.63 -1.10
C TYR A 90 -6.61 21.36 -1.21
N ILE A 91 -7.25 21.62 -0.06
CA ILE A 91 -8.42 22.48 0.05
C ILE A 91 -8.03 23.65 0.95
N GLU A 92 -8.17 24.87 0.45
CA GLU A 92 -7.80 26.10 1.18
C GLU A 92 -6.38 26.07 1.79
N LYS A 93 -5.43 25.44 1.10
CA LYS A 93 -4.02 25.20 1.49
C LYS A 93 -3.82 24.10 2.56
N GLU A 94 -4.86 23.44 2.99
CA GLU A 94 -4.77 22.27 3.86
C GLU A 94 -4.66 20.99 3.02
N LEU A 95 -3.70 20.15 3.36
CA LEU A 95 -3.50 18.85 2.73
C LEU A 95 -4.61 17.90 3.17
N ILE A 96 -5.31 17.31 2.20
CA ILE A 96 -6.34 16.28 2.43
C ILE A 96 -5.71 14.91 2.23
N GLY A 97 -5.83 14.07 3.23
CA GLY A 97 -5.32 12.69 3.19
C GLY A 97 -5.74 11.93 4.46
N ILE A 98 -5.51 10.63 4.45
CA ILE A 98 -5.93 9.71 5.52
C ILE A 98 -5.40 10.11 6.91
N GLU A 99 -4.25 10.77 6.98
CA GLU A 99 -3.62 11.19 8.25
C GLU A 99 -4.07 12.58 8.73
N ASN A 100 -4.70 13.37 7.87
CA ASN A 100 -5.03 14.77 8.15
C ASN A 100 -6.54 15.03 8.23
N CYS A 101 -7.35 14.00 7.98
CA CYS A 101 -8.81 14.06 8.00
C CYS A 101 -9.38 13.05 8.99
N GLU A 102 -10.60 13.29 9.43
CA GLU A 102 -11.36 12.29 10.17
C GLU A 102 -11.76 11.15 9.23
N LEU A 103 -11.29 9.94 9.53
CA LEU A 103 -11.57 8.76 8.74
C LEU A 103 -12.92 8.16 9.18
N ILE A 104 -13.93 8.32 8.35
CA ILE A 104 -15.31 7.81 8.62
C ILE A 104 -15.42 6.36 8.17
N GLU A 105 -14.92 6.05 6.99
CA GLU A 105 -14.96 4.72 6.40
C GLU A 105 -13.68 4.46 5.62
N TYR A 106 -13.20 3.23 5.65
CA TYR A 106 -11.99 2.80 4.94
C TYR A 106 -12.18 1.42 4.34
N LEU A 107 -11.87 1.31 3.06
CA LEU A 107 -11.81 0.05 2.35
C LEU A 107 -10.74 0.13 1.27
N ARG A 108 -9.86 -0.86 1.24
CA ARG A 108 -8.91 -1.08 0.16
C ARG A 108 -8.99 -2.54 -0.24
N GLU A 109 -9.12 -2.81 -1.52
CA GLU A 109 -9.31 -4.15 -2.06
C GLU A 109 -8.37 -4.40 -3.23
N LEU A 110 -7.75 -5.58 -3.23
CA LEU A 110 -6.99 -6.09 -4.36
C LEU A 110 -7.78 -7.24 -5.01
N ASP A 111 -8.22 -7.03 -6.24
CA ASP A 111 -8.73 -8.07 -7.12
C ASP A 111 -7.54 -8.75 -7.83
N ILE A 112 -7.15 -9.92 -7.31
CA ILE A 112 -6.01 -10.68 -7.84
C ILE A 112 -6.29 -11.19 -9.26
N LYS A 113 -7.55 -11.52 -9.55
CA LYS A 113 -7.95 -12.08 -10.84
C LYS A 113 -7.82 -11.06 -11.97
N ASN A 114 -8.16 -9.80 -11.70
CA ASN A 114 -8.14 -8.73 -12.69
C ASN A 114 -6.92 -7.80 -12.53
N GLY A 115 -6.16 -7.93 -11.44
CA GLY A 115 -4.99 -7.11 -11.16
C GLY A 115 -5.35 -5.64 -10.91
N ILE A 116 -6.39 -5.39 -10.13
CA ILE A 116 -6.92 -4.06 -9.81
C ILE A 116 -6.83 -3.83 -8.30
N LEU A 117 -6.25 -2.72 -7.91
CA LEU A 117 -6.24 -2.18 -6.55
C LEU A 117 -7.07 -0.92 -6.51
#